data_2b66e5ce3407d255c4090b77e597e340
#
_entry.id   2b66e5ce3407d255c4090b77e597e340
#
_cell.length_a   1.000
_cell.length_b   1.000
_cell.length_c   1.000
_cell.angle_alpha   90.00
_cell.angle_beta   90.00
_cell.angle_gamma   90.00
#
_symmetry.space_group_name_H-M   'P 1'
#
loop_
_entity.id
_entity.type
_entity.pdbx_description
1 polymer ?
#
loop_
_entity_poly.entity_id
_entity_poly.type
_entity_poly.pdbx_seq_one_letter_code
_entity_poly.pdbx_strand_id
1 'polypeptide(L)'
;MIDMRSDMNHDARTSTVTRSFRFENELSKILDEEAERMGISINALVGIILRRYCEFTRYLSKIDMIVINREFLTFLLDTYDDGSVYTMGMKLGQLVPSDTIMFWKKELNERSVLEYIEKIICRYGHLGTYDEILQSDGRIVVIRHRLGRKGSIFFQAYFHSAFKTILNVDAKFEITDSSLKFDIRDKSD
;
A
#
# COMPACT_ATOMS: atom_id res chain seq x y z
N MET A 1 6.73 44.74 -26.15
CA MET A 1 6.84 43.34 -26.62
C MET A 1 7.83 42.66 -25.67
N ILE A 2 7.35 42.17 -24.56
CA ILE A 2 8.15 41.53 -23.49
C ILE A 2 7.97 40.03 -23.65
N ASP A 3 9.07 39.35 -23.88
CA ASP A 3 9.19 37.91 -24.08
C ASP A 3 8.91 37.17 -22.73
N MET A 4 7.78 36.48 -22.66
CA MET A 4 7.41 35.59 -21.54
C MET A 4 7.61 34.15 -21.95
N ARG A 5 8.86 33.73 -22.11
CA ARG A 5 9.23 32.33 -22.24
C ARG A 5 10.47 32.06 -21.41
N SER A 6 10.26 31.64 -20.18
CA SER A 6 11.12 30.69 -19.42
C SER A 6 10.57 30.59 -18.01
N ASP A 7 10.21 29.44 -17.64
CA ASP A 7 10.38 28.79 -16.33
C ASP A 7 9.26 27.78 -16.04
N MET A 8 9.26 26.70 -16.81
CA MET A 8 8.60 25.47 -16.36
C MET A 8 9.57 24.30 -16.59
N ASN A 9 10.59 24.22 -15.75
CA ASN A 9 11.34 23.00 -15.57
C ASN A 9 11.87 22.94 -14.13
N HIS A 10 10.95 22.73 -13.18
CA HIS A 10 11.32 22.40 -11.81
C HIS A 10 11.50 20.88 -11.73
N ASP A 11 12.60 20.41 -12.33
CA ASP A 11 13.16 19.10 -12.08
C ASP A 11 13.58 19.08 -10.61
N ALA A 12 12.69 18.59 -9.73
CA ALA A 12 12.96 18.39 -8.32
C ALA A 12 14.00 17.24 -8.19
N ARG A 13 15.26 17.54 -8.50
CA ARG A 13 16.39 16.67 -8.20
C ARG A 13 16.40 16.45 -6.72
N THR A 14 15.97 15.26 -6.29
CA THR A 14 16.12 14.82 -4.90
C THR A 14 17.59 14.93 -4.53
N SER A 15 17.91 15.83 -3.58
CA SER A 15 19.28 15.99 -3.11
C SER A 15 19.71 14.68 -2.46
N THR A 16 20.86 14.15 -2.87
CA THR A 16 21.42 12.93 -2.33
C THR A 16 22.50 13.26 -1.31
N VAL A 17 22.57 12.47 -0.23
CA VAL A 17 23.59 12.59 0.82
C VAL A 17 24.34 11.26 0.91
N THR A 18 25.67 11.33 0.85
CA THR A 18 26.52 10.14 1.05
C THR A 18 26.66 9.85 2.53
N ARG A 19 26.50 8.56 2.90
CA ARG A 19 26.76 8.03 4.23
C ARG A 19 27.59 6.75 4.11
N SER A 20 28.54 6.55 5.02
CA SER A 20 29.36 5.33 5.09
C SER A 20 28.94 4.51 6.31
N PHE A 21 28.82 3.20 6.12
CA PHE A 21 28.48 2.25 7.17
C PHE A 21 29.55 1.16 7.24
N ARG A 22 29.74 0.60 8.43
CA ARG A 22 30.54 -0.62 8.63
C ARG A 22 29.59 -1.75 8.98
N PHE A 23 29.71 -2.86 8.26
CA PHE A 23 28.92 -4.08 8.50
C PHE A 23 29.83 -5.17 9.06
N GLU A 24 29.27 -6.04 9.86
CA GLU A 24 29.90 -7.31 10.20
C GLU A 24 30.05 -8.18 8.94
N ASN A 25 31.09 -9.00 8.88
CA ASN A 25 31.39 -9.81 7.71
C ASN A 25 30.24 -10.72 7.28
N GLU A 26 29.55 -11.30 8.25
CA GLU A 26 28.40 -12.19 8.00
C GLU A 26 27.22 -11.43 7.36
N LEU A 27 26.91 -10.25 7.90
CA LEU A 27 25.85 -9.41 7.32
C LEU A 27 26.24 -8.92 5.92
N SER A 28 27.51 -8.57 5.69
CA SER A 28 27.99 -8.16 4.38
C SER A 28 27.78 -9.27 3.34
N LYS A 29 28.14 -10.52 3.67
CA LYS A 29 27.94 -11.66 2.77
C LYS A 29 26.46 -11.87 2.41
N ILE A 30 25.56 -11.81 3.40
CA ILE A 30 24.10 -11.95 3.15
C ILE A 30 23.62 -10.85 2.21
N LEU A 31 24.09 -9.61 2.39
CA LEU A 31 23.69 -8.49 1.53
C LEU A 31 24.24 -8.65 0.11
N ASP A 32 25.49 -9.12 -0.05
CA ASP A 32 26.11 -9.36 -1.35
C ASP A 32 25.38 -10.48 -2.11
N GLU A 33 25.09 -11.61 -1.46
CA GLU A 33 24.34 -12.74 -2.02
C GLU A 33 22.93 -12.31 -2.46
N GLU A 34 22.25 -11.52 -1.66
CA GLU A 34 20.90 -11.04 -1.96
C GLU A 34 20.89 -10.01 -3.12
N ALA A 35 21.87 -9.11 -3.16
CA ALA A 35 22.03 -8.16 -4.24
C ALA A 35 22.30 -8.89 -5.59
N GLU A 36 23.17 -9.91 -5.58
CA GLU A 36 23.43 -10.76 -6.72
C GLU A 36 22.19 -11.51 -7.18
N ARG A 37 21.45 -12.15 -6.25
CA ARG A 37 20.19 -12.84 -6.53
C ARG A 37 19.13 -11.93 -7.16
N MET A 38 19.09 -10.67 -6.76
CA MET A 38 18.17 -9.66 -7.30
C MET A 38 18.69 -8.98 -8.57
N GLY A 39 19.94 -9.20 -8.99
CA GLY A 39 20.56 -8.54 -10.13
C GLY A 39 20.73 -7.02 -9.96
N ILE A 40 20.94 -6.55 -8.74
CA ILE A 40 21.10 -5.13 -8.42
C ILE A 40 22.40 -4.87 -7.66
N SER A 41 22.83 -3.59 -7.58
CA SER A 41 23.99 -3.23 -6.76
C SER A 41 23.66 -3.28 -5.26
N ILE A 42 24.69 -3.52 -4.42
CA ILE A 42 24.55 -3.46 -2.97
C ILE A 42 23.99 -2.12 -2.48
N ASN A 43 24.38 -1.02 -3.12
CA ASN A 43 23.86 0.31 -2.80
C ASN A 43 22.35 0.42 -3.08
N ALA A 44 21.88 -0.17 -4.16
CA ALA A 44 20.47 -0.22 -4.49
C ALA A 44 19.70 -1.06 -3.45
N LEU A 45 20.24 -2.24 -3.07
CA LEU A 45 19.64 -3.10 -2.05
C LEU A 45 19.55 -2.37 -0.70
N VAL A 46 20.64 -1.77 -0.22
CA VAL A 46 20.66 -0.98 1.03
C VAL A 46 19.64 0.17 0.96
N GLY A 47 19.54 0.85 -0.18
CA GLY A 47 18.53 1.89 -0.41
C GLY A 47 17.09 1.36 -0.26
N ILE A 48 16.79 0.18 -0.80
CA ILE A 48 15.48 -0.49 -0.67
C ILE A 48 15.19 -0.82 0.80
N ILE A 49 16.16 -1.39 1.52
CA ILE A 49 16.03 -1.76 2.94
C ILE A 49 15.77 -0.52 3.80
N LEU A 50 16.57 0.54 3.63
CA LEU A 50 16.41 1.78 4.37
C LEU A 50 15.09 2.48 4.08
N ARG A 51 14.65 2.49 2.82
CA ARG A 51 13.35 3.02 2.44
C ARG A 51 12.22 2.26 3.12
N ARG A 52 12.24 0.91 3.08
CA ARG A 52 11.27 0.08 3.78
C ARG A 52 11.25 0.37 5.29
N TYR A 53 12.41 0.51 5.90
CA TYR A 53 12.50 0.87 7.32
C TYR A 53 11.84 2.23 7.59
N CYS A 54 12.20 3.26 6.81
CA CYS A 54 11.70 4.62 7.01
C CYS A 54 10.20 4.77 6.71
N GLU A 55 9.70 4.06 5.71
CA GLU A 55 8.30 4.19 5.27
C GLU A 55 7.34 3.25 6.00
N PHE A 56 7.84 2.14 6.55
CA PHE A 56 6.97 1.10 7.11
C PHE A 56 7.49 0.52 8.43
N THR A 57 8.66 -0.15 8.45
CA THR A 57 9.07 -1.01 9.57
C THR A 57 9.15 -0.26 10.89
N ARG A 58 9.62 0.99 10.90
CA ARG A 58 9.72 1.82 12.12
C ARG A 58 8.36 2.15 12.75
N TYR A 59 7.28 1.92 12.03
CA TYR A 59 5.92 2.19 12.53
C TYR A 59 5.22 0.95 13.06
N LEU A 60 5.67 -0.27 12.72
CA LEU A 60 4.97 -1.52 13.08
C LEU A 60 4.61 -1.61 14.56
N SER A 61 5.57 -1.37 15.44
CA SER A 61 5.33 -1.40 16.90
C SER A 61 4.45 -0.27 17.42
N LYS A 62 4.36 0.83 16.64
CA LYS A 62 3.58 2.02 17.04
C LYS A 62 2.11 1.94 16.63
N ILE A 63 1.81 1.16 15.58
CA ILE A 63 0.45 0.91 15.08
C ILE A 63 -0.02 -0.51 15.41
N ASP A 64 0.67 -1.18 16.31
CA ASP A 64 0.34 -2.52 16.83
C ASP A 64 0.12 -3.57 15.72
N MET A 65 0.96 -3.53 14.67
CA MET A 65 0.92 -4.51 13.58
C MET A 65 1.78 -5.73 13.88
N ILE A 66 1.27 -6.89 13.50
CA ILE A 66 1.98 -8.17 13.54
C ILE A 66 2.22 -8.69 12.12
N VAL A 67 3.23 -9.53 11.97
CA VAL A 67 3.51 -10.26 10.73
C VAL A 67 3.00 -11.68 10.87
N ILE A 68 2.12 -12.09 9.97
CA ILE A 68 1.58 -13.45 9.89
C ILE A 68 1.78 -14.02 8.49
N ASN A 69 1.80 -15.34 8.36
CA ASN A 69 1.87 -15.94 7.03
C ASN A 69 0.49 -15.90 6.33
N ARG A 70 0.51 -16.00 5.00
CA ARG A 70 -0.71 -15.90 4.19
C ARG A 70 -1.65 -17.08 4.42
N GLU A 71 -1.10 -18.27 4.55
CA GLU A 71 -1.89 -19.50 4.77
C GLU A 71 -2.73 -19.41 6.04
N PHE A 72 -2.16 -18.87 7.13
CA PHE A 72 -2.92 -18.65 8.36
C PHE A 72 -4.11 -17.70 8.14
N LEU A 73 -3.87 -16.58 7.44
CA LEU A 73 -4.95 -15.63 7.14
C LEU A 73 -6.01 -16.24 6.23
N THR A 74 -5.60 -17.00 5.19
CA THR A 74 -6.52 -17.69 4.29
C THR A 74 -7.36 -18.71 5.05
N PHE A 75 -6.72 -19.55 5.87
CA PHE A 75 -7.41 -20.52 6.71
C PHE A 75 -8.41 -19.86 7.66
N LEU A 76 -8.01 -18.75 8.28
CA LEU A 76 -8.90 -18.00 9.18
C LEU A 76 -10.14 -17.49 8.43
N LEU A 77 -9.97 -16.89 7.25
CA LEU A 77 -11.09 -16.41 6.44
C LEU A 77 -11.99 -17.57 5.98
N ASP A 78 -11.40 -18.72 5.62
CA ASP A 78 -12.14 -19.90 5.15
C ASP A 78 -12.97 -20.57 6.24
N THR A 79 -12.67 -20.31 7.51
CA THR A 79 -13.42 -20.84 8.65
C THR A 79 -14.82 -20.21 8.79
N TYR A 80 -15.01 -19.00 8.25
CA TYR A 80 -16.26 -18.24 8.36
C TYR A 80 -17.07 -18.27 7.05
N ASP A 81 -18.38 -18.05 7.14
CA ASP A 81 -19.24 -17.81 5.96
C ASP A 81 -18.99 -16.42 5.33
N ASP A 82 -19.43 -16.25 4.08
CA ASP A 82 -19.22 -15.02 3.32
C ASP A 82 -19.78 -13.77 4.02
N GLY A 83 -20.94 -13.89 4.69
CA GLY A 83 -21.58 -12.79 5.42
C GLY A 83 -20.77 -12.36 6.64
N SER A 84 -20.23 -13.32 7.36
CA SER A 84 -19.34 -13.07 8.51
C SER A 84 -18.03 -12.41 8.07
N VAL A 85 -17.43 -12.88 6.97
CA VAL A 85 -16.22 -12.28 6.38
C VAL A 85 -16.48 -10.84 5.93
N TYR A 86 -17.62 -10.60 5.27
CA TYR A 86 -18.02 -9.26 4.86
C TYR A 86 -18.19 -8.32 6.08
N THR A 87 -18.89 -8.78 7.11
CA THR A 87 -19.11 -8.01 8.34
C THR A 87 -17.77 -7.69 9.04
N MET A 88 -16.84 -8.64 9.07
CA MET A 88 -15.50 -8.43 9.59
C MET A 88 -14.75 -7.34 8.81
N GLY A 89 -14.79 -7.41 7.47
CA GLY A 89 -14.19 -6.40 6.60
C GLY A 89 -14.77 -5.00 6.87
N MET A 90 -16.11 -4.87 6.96
CA MET A 90 -16.78 -3.61 7.25
C MET A 90 -16.33 -3.00 8.58
N LYS A 91 -16.30 -3.79 9.65
CA LYS A 91 -15.90 -3.32 10.98
C LYS A 91 -14.44 -2.87 11.01
N LEU A 92 -13.54 -3.69 10.46
CA LEU A 92 -12.10 -3.37 10.45
C LEU A 92 -11.79 -2.20 9.52
N GLY A 93 -12.48 -2.10 8.37
CA GLY A 93 -12.34 -0.97 7.44
C GLY A 93 -12.80 0.37 8.03
N GLN A 94 -13.72 0.37 8.98
CA GLN A 94 -14.14 1.56 9.70
C GLN A 94 -13.09 2.02 10.72
N LEU A 95 -12.41 1.10 11.39
CA LEU A 95 -11.55 1.39 12.53
C LEU A 95 -10.08 1.60 12.13
N VAL A 96 -9.53 0.64 11.39
CA VAL A 96 -8.07 0.52 11.23
C VAL A 96 -7.46 1.54 10.26
N PRO A 97 -8.02 1.81 9.06
CA PRO A 97 -7.40 2.69 8.09
C PRO A 97 -7.24 4.13 8.57
N SER A 98 -8.29 4.69 9.18
CA SER A 98 -8.27 6.09 9.64
C SER A 98 -7.15 6.35 10.64
N ASP A 99 -7.02 5.49 11.65
CA ASP A 99 -5.99 5.64 12.70
C ASP A 99 -4.58 5.45 12.11
N THR A 100 -4.42 4.42 11.27
CA THR A 100 -3.14 4.13 10.62
C THR A 100 -2.70 5.26 9.70
N ILE A 101 -3.61 5.76 8.84
CA ILE A 101 -3.32 6.84 7.89
C ILE A 101 -3.03 8.13 8.64
N MET A 102 -3.84 8.49 9.63
CA MET A 102 -3.65 9.70 10.44
C MET A 102 -2.32 9.65 11.20
N PHE A 103 -1.94 8.49 11.74
CA PHE A 103 -0.65 8.31 12.39
C PHE A 103 0.51 8.47 11.38
N TRP A 104 0.38 7.87 10.19
CA TRP A 104 1.46 7.80 9.20
C TRP A 104 1.60 9.08 8.37
N LYS A 105 0.48 9.65 7.88
CA LYS A 105 0.44 10.78 6.93
C LYS A 105 0.04 12.10 7.57
N LYS A 106 -0.62 12.08 8.73
CA LYS A 106 -1.20 13.24 9.41
C LYS A 106 -2.33 13.93 8.64
N GLU A 107 -2.88 13.28 7.61
CA GLU A 107 -3.97 13.78 6.79
C GLU A 107 -4.86 12.62 6.31
N LEU A 108 -6.15 12.90 6.18
CA LEU A 108 -7.15 11.96 5.66
C LEU A 108 -7.73 12.55 4.37
N ASN A 109 -7.24 12.08 3.25
CA ASN A 109 -7.70 12.44 1.91
C ASN A 109 -7.57 11.24 0.96
N GLU A 110 -8.05 11.38 -0.28
CA GLU A 110 -8.00 10.32 -1.27
C GLU A 110 -6.58 9.81 -1.51
N ARG A 111 -5.62 10.71 -1.68
CA ARG A 111 -4.23 10.36 -1.88
C ARG A 111 -3.66 9.53 -0.74
N SER A 112 -3.90 9.92 0.50
CA SER A 112 -3.40 9.20 1.67
C SER A 112 -4.04 7.81 1.82
N VAL A 113 -5.31 7.65 1.44
CA VAL A 113 -6.00 6.35 1.41
C VAL A 113 -5.41 5.44 0.33
N LEU A 114 -5.20 5.96 -0.88
CA LEU A 114 -4.59 5.16 -1.97
C LEU A 114 -3.15 4.78 -1.66
N GLU A 115 -2.36 5.69 -1.11
CA GLU A 115 -1.01 5.35 -0.65
C GLU A 115 -1.00 4.32 0.48
N TYR A 116 -1.99 4.32 1.36
CA TYR A 116 -2.17 3.29 2.38
C TYR A 116 -2.42 1.92 1.74
N ILE A 117 -3.32 1.84 0.76
CA ILE A 117 -3.61 0.59 0.05
C ILE A 117 -2.36 0.11 -0.70
N GLU A 118 -1.73 0.99 -1.49
CA GLU A 118 -0.54 0.64 -2.28
C GLU A 118 0.63 0.20 -1.40
N LYS A 119 1.00 1.03 -0.41
CA LYS A 119 2.24 0.85 0.35
C LYS A 119 2.07 -0.08 1.53
N ILE A 120 1.05 0.18 2.39
CA ILE A 120 0.89 -0.58 3.63
C ILE A 120 0.29 -1.95 3.35
N ILE A 121 -0.82 -2.01 2.60
CA ILE A 121 -1.52 -3.29 2.35
C ILE A 121 -0.77 -4.12 1.30
N CYS A 122 -0.47 -3.55 0.13
CA CYS A 122 0.08 -4.31 -0.99
C CYS A 122 1.60 -4.46 -0.89
N ARG A 123 2.36 -3.34 -0.96
CA ARG A 123 3.82 -3.39 -1.10
C ARG A 123 4.52 -3.96 0.14
N TYR A 124 4.26 -3.43 1.33
CA TYR A 124 4.96 -3.81 2.57
C TYR A 124 4.25 -4.92 3.34
N GLY A 125 2.91 -4.95 3.28
CA GLY A 125 2.09 -6.01 3.86
C GLY A 125 2.07 -7.30 3.03
N HIS A 126 2.53 -7.26 1.77
CA HIS A 126 2.57 -8.40 0.84
C HIS A 126 1.22 -9.11 0.65
N LEU A 127 0.10 -8.40 0.88
CA LEU A 127 -1.23 -8.97 0.73
C LEU A 127 -1.71 -9.02 -0.73
N GLY A 128 -1.08 -8.23 -1.62
CA GLY A 128 -1.40 -8.21 -3.05
C GLY A 128 -0.46 -7.33 -3.86
N THR A 129 -0.76 -7.22 -5.16
CA THR A 129 -0.18 -6.20 -6.04
C THR A 129 -1.20 -5.10 -6.28
N TYR A 130 -0.73 -3.89 -6.50
CA TYR A 130 -1.53 -2.70 -6.75
C TYR A 130 -1.20 -2.16 -8.14
N ASP A 131 -2.21 -2.02 -8.98
CA ASP A 131 -2.12 -1.40 -10.30
C ASP A 131 -3.13 -0.26 -10.36
N GLU A 132 -2.72 0.89 -10.89
CA GLU A 132 -3.55 2.07 -11.04
C GLU A 132 -3.56 2.53 -12.51
N ILE A 133 -4.74 2.80 -13.03
CA ILE A 133 -4.96 3.31 -14.38
C ILE A 133 -5.66 4.66 -14.25
N LEU A 134 -4.98 5.73 -14.66
CA LEU A 134 -5.55 7.06 -14.69
C LEU A 134 -6.50 7.20 -15.87
N GLN A 135 -7.66 7.81 -15.64
CA GLN A 135 -8.67 8.15 -16.63
C GLN A 135 -8.90 9.67 -16.63
N SER A 136 -9.64 10.17 -17.61
CA SER A 136 -9.97 11.60 -17.74
C SER A 136 -10.87 12.11 -16.60
N ASP A 137 -11.65 11.23 -15.98
CA ASP A 137 -12.66 11.52 -14.96
C ASP A 137 -12.45 10.79 -13.63
N GLY A 138 -11.21 10.29 -13.40
CA GLY A 138 -10.88 9.57 -12.19
C GLY A 138 -9.79 8.52 -12.39
N ARG A 139 -9.86 7.45 -11.62
CA ARG A 139 -8.88 6.36 -11.67
C ARG A 139 -9.51 5.01 -11.38
N ILE A 140 -9.00 3.99 -12.04
CA ILE A 140 -9.31 2.59 -11.77
C ILE A 140 -8.15 1.99 -10.99
N VAL A 141 -8.46 1.33 -9.89
CA VAL A 141 -7.48 0.58 -9.12
C VAL A 141 -7.80 -0.90 -9.19
N VAL A 142 -6.78 -1.72 -9.43
CA VAL A 142 -6.88 -3.17 -9.42
C VAL A 142 -5.88 -3.73 -8.41
N ILE A 143 -6.41 -4.51 -7.47
CA ILE A 143 -5.60 -5.26 -6.49
C ILE A 143 -5.71 -6.74 -6.81
N ARG A 144 -4.58 -7.44 -7.00
CA ARG A 144 -4.53 -8.90 -7.15
C ARG A 144 -3.91 -9.52 -5.92
N HIS A 145 -4.53 -10.56 -5.41
CA HIS A 145 -4.11 -11.23 -4.18
C HIS A 145 -4.23 -12.77 -4.28
N ARG A 146 -3.76 -13.46 -3.26
CA ARG A 146 -3.79 -14.94 -3.18
C ARG A 146 -4.56 -15.43 -1.94
N LEU A 147 -5.61 -14.73 -1.55
CA LEU A 147 -6.43 -15.07 -0.37
C LEU A 147 -7.75 -15.77 -0.74
N GLY A 148 -7.92 -16.13 -2.03
CA GLY A 148 -9.15 -16.73 -2.51
C GLY A 148 -10.35 -15.79 -2.48
N ARG A 149 -11.54 -16.32 -2.82
CA ARG A 149 -12.78 -15.54 -2.89
C ARG A 149 -13.10 -14.79 -1.59
N LYS A 150 -12.90 -15.43 -0.46
CA LYS A 150 -13.17 -14.80 0.86
C LYS A 150 -12.24 -13.63 1.16
N GLY A 151 -10.99 -13.68 0.66
CA GLY A 151 -10.11 -12.52 0.67
C GLY A 151 -10.65 -11.36 -0.14
N SER A 152 -11.24 -11.61 -1.31
CA SER A 152 -11.88 -10.58 -2.13
C SER A 152 -13.10 -9.97 -1.44
N ILE A 153 -13.95 -10.79 -0.80
CA ILE A 153 -15.11 -10.34 -0.02
C ILE A 153 -14.65 -9.48 1.17
N PHE A 154 -13.61 -9.92 1.88
CA PHE A 154 -13.04 -9.15 2.97
C PHE A 154 -12.52 -7.79 2.51
N PHE A 155 -11.69 -7.74 1.47
CA PHE A 155 -11.14 -6.49 0.96
C PHE A 155 -12.20 -5.56 0.38
N GLN A 156 -13.20 -6.09 -0.31
CA GLN A 156 -14.34 -5.30 -0.79
C GLN A 156 -15.01 -4.56 0.37
N ALA A 157 -15.37 -5.27 1.42
CA ALA A 157 -16.00 -4.70 2.60
C ALA A 157 -15.08 -3.72 3.33
N TYR A 158 -13.82 -4.08 3.50
CA TYR A 158 -12.82 -3.29 4.18
C TYR A 158 -12.58 -1.94 3.49
N PHE A 159 -12.34 -1.95 2.17
CA PHE A 159 -12.10 -0.71 1.43
C PHE A 159 -13.39 0.10 1.23
N HIS A 160 -14.54 -0.56 1.04
CA HIS A 160 -15.82 0.14 0.99
C HIS A 160 -16.06 0.95 2.29
N SER A 161 -15.87 0.30 3.44
CA SER A 161 -16.02 0.95 4.73
C SER A 161 -14.99 2.07 4.96
N ALA A 162 -13.72 1.85 4.58
CA ALA A 162 -12.68 2.86 4.66
C ALA A 162 -12.99 4.09 3.80
N PHE A 163 -13.40 3.90 2.53
CA PHE A 163 -13.77 5.00 1.64
C PHE A 163 -14.99 5.77 2.16
N LYS A 164 -15.98 5.05 2.67
CA LYS A 164 -17.16 5.69 3.26
C LYS A 164 -16.81 6.52 4.49
N THR A 165 -15.99 5.99 5.38
CA THR A 165 -15.60 6.63 6.64
C THR A 165 -14.68 7.83 6.42
N ILE A 166 -13.69 7.70 5.53
CA ILE A 166 -12.64 8.71 5.36
C ILE A 166 -13.01 9.76 4.30
N LEU A 167 -13.58 9.32 3.16
CA LEU A 167 -13.80 10.17 2.00
C LEU A 167 -15.27 10.52 1.78
N ASN A 168 -16.19 9.88 2.50
CA ASN A 168 -17.63 9.92 2.25
C ASN A 168 -17.99 9.52 0.81
N VAL A 169 -17.29 8.50 0.26
CA VAL A 169 -17.49 7.98 -1.09
C VAL A 169 -18.06 6.57 -1.02
N ASP A 170 -19.09 6.29 -1.81
CA ASP A 170 -19.62 4.95 -2.06
C ASP A 170 -18.96 4.40 -3.34
N ALA A 171 -17.77 3.80 -3.18
CA ALA A 171 -17.07 3.18 -4.30
C ALA A 171 -17.76 1.87 -4.73
N LYS A 172 -17.81 1.63 -6.05
CA LYS A 172 -18.28 0.37 -6.62
C LYS A 172 -17.11 -0.58 -6.78
N PHE A 173 -17.34 -1.83 -6.40
CA PHE A 173 -16.32 -2.87 -6.45
C PHE A 173 -16.75 -4.01 -7.37
N GLU A 174 -15.81 -4.49 -8.18
CA GLU A 174 -15.89 -5.74 -8.91
C GLU A 174 -14.88 -6.72 -8.31
N ILE A 175 -15.32 -7.91 -7.94
CA ILE A 175 -14.45 -8.92 -7.33
C ILE A 175 -14.42 -10.22 -8.13
N THR A 176 -13.27 -10.87 -8.12
CA THR A 176 -13.06 -12.26 -8.56
C THR A 176 -12.50 -13.07 -7.38
N ASP A 177 -12.13 -14.32 -7.61
CA ASP A 177 -11.51 -15.14 -6.54
C ASP A 177 -10.09 -14.65 -6.15
N SER A 178 -9.46 -13.80 -6.95
CA SER A 178 -8.08 -13.36 -6.73
C SER A 178 -7.83 -11.89 -7.00
N SER A 179 -8.89 -11.11 -7.23
CA SER A 179 -8.75 -9.68 -7.50
C SER A 179 -9.94 -8.86 -7.05
N LEU A 180 -9.65 -7.61 -6.81
CA LEU A 180 -10.60 -6.56 -6.50
C LEU A 180 -10.30 -5.37 -7.42
N LYS A 181 -11.33 -4.85 -8.08
CA LYS A 181 -11.29 -3.63 -8.89
C LYS A 181 -12.25 -2.61 -8.30
N PHE A 182 -11.87 -1.35 -8.27
CA PHE A 182 -12.75 -0.25 -7.92
C PHE A 182 -12.41 1.04 -8.68
N ASP A 183 -13.44 1.87 -8.86
CA ASP A 183 -13.34 3.18 -9.49
C ASP A 183 -13.44 4.27 -8.43
N ILE A 184 -12.52 5.22 -8.48
CA ILE A 184 -12.63 6.49 -7.77
C ILE A 184 -12.80 7.56 -8.84
N ARG A 185 -13.96 8.22 -8.84
CA ARG A 185 -14.24 9.31 -9.76
C ARG A 185 -14.02 10.64 -9.09
N ASP A 186 -13.41 11.56 -9.81
CA ASP A 186 -13.33 12.93 -9.37
C ASP A 186 -14.77 13.46 -9.18
N LYS A 187 -15.02 14.10 -8.04
CA LYS A 187 -16.31 14.74 -7.83
C LYS A 187 -16.44 15.83 -8.90
N SER A 188 -17.33 15.60 -9.86
CA SER A 188 -17.78 16.69 -10.72
C SER A 188 -18.44 17.74 -9.83
N ASP A 189 -17.87 18.93 -9.77
CA ASP A 189 -18.45 20.11 -9.14
C ASP A 189 -19.77 20.48 -9.79
#